data_2c8c65f742a538475cdcd8c67869264e
#
_entry.id   2c8c65f742a538475cdcd8c67869264e
#
_cell.length_a   1.000
_cell.length_b   1.000
_cell.length_c   1.000
_cell.angle_alpha   90.00
_cell.angle_beta   90.00
_cell.angle_gamma   90.00
#
_symmetry.space_group_name_H-M   'P 1'
#
loop_
_entity.id
_entity.type
_entity.pdbx_description
1 polymer ?
#
loop_
_entity_poly.entity_id
_entity_poly.type
_entity_poly.pdbx_seq_one_letter_code
_entity_poly.pdbx_strand_id
1 'polypeptide(L)'
;MTDSGAGVVFDVDGTLLDSNYLHVTAWWDAFRELGHDVPCADIHRAIGLGSDDLISRLLGHPDETASQAHSRYIAPYLGRLRALPGAADLLTETRRRGLQVVLATSAKDEELDLMLDALGAREAVGTVVSSGAVEQAKPAPDIVHEALRRSGLDHSRAVMVGDTVWDVQSAGRAGIPCIGLLCGGISEAELSEAGAVAVYPEPAALLDQLADSPIGRLLPEGAGQAR
;
A
#
# COMPACT_ATOMS: atom_id res chain seq x y z
N MET A 1 -2.30 -14.78 24.10
CA MET A 1 -1.67 -15.49 22.96
C MET A 1 -0.45 -14.67 22.61
N THR A 2 0.73 -15.24 22.70
CA THR A 2 1.97 -14.53 22.35
C THR A 2 1.90 -14.19 20.86
N ASP A 3 1.97 -12.91 20.57
CA ASP A 3 2.03 -12.37 19.20
C ASP A 3 3.22 -13.04 18.51
N SER A 4 2.97 -13.73 17.39
CA SER A 4 3.97 -14.64 16.78
C SER A 4 5.16 -13.90 16.15
N GLY A 5 5.21 -12.58 16.21
CA GLY A 5 6.18 -11.76 15.48
C GLY A 5 6.08 -11.89 13.94
N ALA A 6 5.05 -12.59 13.45
CA ALA A 6 4.80 -12.79 12.03
C ALA A 6 3.61 -11.94 11.56
N GLY A 7 3.70 -11.39 10.36
CA GLY A 7 2.59 -10.59 9.84
C GLY A 7 2.79 -10.07 8.42
N VAL A 8 1.81 -9.30 8.00
CA VAL A 8 1.73 -8.74 6.65
C VAL A 8 1.65 -7.23 6.73
N VAL A 9 2.53 -6.56 5.99
CA VAL A 9 2.51 -5.12 5.77
C VAL A 9 1.75 -4.86 4.48
N PHE A 10 0.63 -4.19 4.55
CA PHE A 10 -0.17 -3.83 3.38
C PHE A 10 0.01 -2.35 3.05
N ASP A 11 0.25 -2.07 1.80
CA ASP A 11 -0.06 -0.75 1.25
C ASP A 11 -1.57 -0.56 1.18
N VAL A 12 -2.05 0.67 0.96
CA VAL A 12 -3.47 0.98 1.03
C VAL A 12 -4.03 1.44 -0.31
N ASP A 13 -3.46 2.51 -0.90
CA ASP A 13 -3.96 3.12 -2.13
C ASP A 13 -3.65 2.23 -3.34
N GLY A 14 -4.70 1.81 -4.08
CA GLY A 14 -4.54 0.88 -5.20
C GLY A 14 -4.33 -0.59 -4.80
N THR A 15 -4.00 -0.84 -3.54
CA THR A 15 -3.79 -2.17 -2.96
C THR A 15 -5.03 -2.71 -2.25
N LEU A 16 -5.59 -1.92 -1.34
CA LEU A 16 -6.78 -2.25 -0.54
C LEU A 16 -7.97 -1.34 -0.87
N LEU A 17 -7.71 -0.11 -1.29
CA LEU A 17 -8.70 0.88 -1.69
C LEU A 17 -8.59 1.19 -3.20
N ASP A 18 -9.74 1.34 -3.86
CA ASP A 18 -9.83 1.80 -5.24
C ASP A 18 -9.65 3.33 -5.30
N SER A 19 -8.42 3.79 -5.17
CA SER A 19 -8.08 5.21 -5.01
C SER A 19 -7.07 5.74 -6.04
N ASN A 20 -6.26 4.90 -6.71
CA ASN A 20 -5.19 5.34 -7.59
C ASN A 20 -5.64 6.35 -8.64
N TYR A 21 -6.75 6.07 -9.35
CA TYR A 21 -7.24 6.97 -10.39
C TYR A 21 -7.91 8.24 -9.84
N LEU A 22 -8.34 8.22 -8.58
CA LEU A 22 -8.80 9.43 -7.89
C LEU A 22 -7.59 10.34 -7.60
N HIS A 23 -6.48 9.78 -7.14
CA HIS A 23 -5.22 10.50 -6.97
C HIS A 23 -4.66 11.00 -8.30
N VAL A 24 -4.69 10.18 -9.37
CA VAL A 24 -4.27 10.61 -10.72
C VAL A 24 -5.06 11.83 -11.16
N THR A 25 -6.39 11.82 -11.00
CA THR A 25 -7.26 12.94 -11.38
C THR A 25 -6.96 14.17 -10.54
N ALA A 26 -6.81 14.03 -9.24
CA ALA A 26 -6.48 15.12 -8.32
C ALA A 26 -5.11 15.76 -8.63
N TRP A 27 -4.08 14.95 -8.93
CA TRP A 27 -2.78 15.42 -9.36
C TRP A 27 -2.85 16.12 -10.72
N TRP A 28 -3.61 15.57 -11.67
CA TRP A 28 -3.78 16.17 -12.99
C TRP A 28 -4.42 17.56 -12.90
N ASP A 29 -5.48 17.72 -12.09
CA ASP A 29 -6.12 19.01 -11.83
C ASP A 29 -5.15 19.98 -11.12
N ALA A 30 -4.39 19.51 -10.14
CA ALA A 30 -3.40 20.29 -9.40
C ALA A 30 -2.31 20.84 -10.35
N PHE A 31 -1.73 19.99 -11.19
CA PHE A 31 -0.70 20.42 -12.14
C PHE A 31 -1.24 21.40 -13.17
N ARG A 32 -2.45 21.20 -13.69
CA ARG A 32 -3.06 22.13 -14.65
C ARG A 32 -3.40 23.49 -14.04
N GLU A 33 -3.86 23.53 -12.79
CA GLU A 33 -4.07 24.80 -12.07
C GLU A 33 -2.77 25.62 -12.01
N LEU A 34 -1.62 24.96 -11.88
CA LEU A 34 -0.30 25.58 -11.78
C LEU A 34 0.38 25.79 -13.15
N GLY A 35 -0.34 25.48 -14.25
CA GLY A 35 0.16 25.69 -15.62
C GLY A 35 1.09 24.57 -16.13
N HIS A 36 1.15 23.44 -15.45
CA HIS A 36 1.92 22.27 -15.90
C HIS A 36 1.03 21.31 -16.71
N ASP A 37 1.52 20.84 -17.86
CA ASP A 37 0.82 19.88 -18.73
C ASP A 37 1.47 18.50 -18.58
N VAL A 38 1.07 17.76 -17.52
CA VAL A 38 1.58 16.43 -17.19
C VAL A 38 0.55 15.39 -17.63
N PRO A 39 0.93 14.39 -18.48
CA PRO A 39 0.01 13.33 -18.89
C PRO A 39 -0.45 12.46 -17.72
N CYS A 40 -1.76 12.09 -17.71
CA CYS A 40 -2.29 11.19 -16.68
C CYS A 40 -1.53 9.85 -16.57
N ALA A 41 -1.02 9.33 -17.68
CA ALA A 41 -0.24 8.10 -17.69
C ALA A 41 1.08 8.23 -16.90
N ASP A 42 1.74 9.40 -16.98
CA ASP A 42 2.98 9.66 -16.24
C ASP A 42 2.68 9.87 -14.76
N ILE A 43 1.56 10.56 -14.45
CA ILE A 43 1.08 10.69 -13.08
C ILE A 43 0.78 9.31 -12.48
N HIS A 44 0.04 8.46 -13.20
CA HIS A 44 -0.28 7.11 -12.73
C HIS A 44 0.97 6.29 -12.40
N ARG A 45 2.01 6.35 -13.23
CA ARG A 45 3.28 5.65 -12.99
C ARG A 45 4.07 6.20 -11.80
N ALA A 46 3.74 7.38 -11.30
CA ALA A 46 4.34 8.00 -10.13
C ALA A 46 3.49 7.81 -8.85
N ILE A 47 2.24 7.33 -8.96
CA ILE A 47 1.42 6.98 -7.78
C ILE A 47 2.15 5.92 -6.94
N GLY A 48 2.04 6.03 -5.63
CA GLY A 48 2.76 5.21 -4.65
C GLY A 48 4.03 5.86 -4.11
N LEU A 49 4.60 6.84 -4.84
CA LEU A 49 5.64 7.73 -4.30
C LEU A 49 5.06 8.70 -3.27
N GLY A 50 5.91 9.23 -2.41
CA GLY A 50 5.56 10.41 -1.62
C GLY A 50 5.36 11.64 -2.50
N SER A 51 4.57 12.61 -2.03
CA SER A 51 4.21 13.80 -2.82
C SER A 51 5.43 14.54 -3.38
N ASP A 52 6.48 14.74 -2.58
CA ASP A 52 7.66 15.47 -3.00
C ASP A 52 8.46 14.74 -4.09
N ASP A 53 8.58 13.41 -3.97
CA ASP A 53 9.25 12.56 -4.95
C ASP A 53 8.43 12.49 -6.26
N LEU A 54 7.10 12.38 -6.15
CA LEU A 54 6.19 12.41 -7.30
C LEU A 54 6.33 13.74 -8.06
N ILE A 55 6.26 14.86 -7.36
CA ILE A 55 6.38 16.19 -7.95
C ILE A 55 7.76 16.36 -8.60
N SER A 56 8.83 16.05 -7.87
CA SER A 56 10.20 16.17 -8.36
C SER A 56 10.44 15.28 -9.59
N ARG A 57 9.85 14.09 -9.62
CA ARG A 57 9.92 13.18 -10.77
C ARG A 57 9.24 13.73 -12.02
N LEU A 58 8.06 14.34 -11.83
CA LEU A 58 7.20 14.80 -12.95
C LEU A 58 7.55 16.20 -13.43
N LEU A 59 7.95 17.11 -12.53
CA LEU A 59 8.29 18.49 -12.86
C LEU A 59 9.80 18.74 -12.96
N GLY A 60 10.65 17.84 -12.44
CA GLY A 60 12.10 18.02 -12.37
C GLY A 60 12.58 18.87 -11.19
N HIS A 61 11.69 19.35 -10.35
CA HIS A 61 11.98 20.16 -9.15
C HIS A 61 10.87 19.99 -8.11
N PRO A 62 11.15 20.23 -6.81
CA PRO A 62 10.10 20.24 -5.78
C PRO A 62 9.18 21.46 -5.97
N ASP A 63 7.88 21.27 -5.63
CA ASP A 63 6.88 22.34 -5.63
C ASP A 63 5.83 22.05 -4.53
N GLU A 64 5.94 22.77 -3.42
CA GLU A 64 5.02 22.62 -2.28
C GLU A 64 3.59 23.06 -2.65
N THR A 65 3.43 24.00 -3.59
CA THR A 65 2.11 24.45 -4.05
C THR A 65 1.35 23.33 -4.76
N ALA A 66 2.06 22.46 -5.49
CA ALA A 66 1.47 21.30 -6.14
C ALA A 66 0.92 20.29 -5.13
N SER A 67 1.65 20.02 -4.05
CA SER A 67 1.17 19.15 -2.96
C SER A 67 -0.07 19.71 -2.26
N GLN A 68 -0.10 21.03 -2.02
CA GLN A 68 -1.27 21.69 -1.43
C GLN A 68 -2.47 21.67 -2.40
N ALA A 69 -2.25 21.90 -3.69
CA ALA A 69 -3.29 21.81 -4.71
C ALA A 69 -3.88 20.40 -4.77
N HIS A 70 -3.03 19.36 -4.84
CA HIS A 70 -3.47 17.96 -4.79
C HIS A 70 -4.35 17.68 -3.57
N SER A 71 -3.97 18.13 -2.38
CA SER A 71 -4.77 17.93 -1.16
C SER A 71 -6.17 18.55 -1.27
N ARG A 72 -6.31 19.69 -1.93
CA ARG A 72 -7.64 20.31 -2.19
C ARG A 72 -8.46 19.50 -3.20
N TYR A 73 -7.83 18.97 -4.24
CA TYR A 73 -8.51 18.24 -5.30
C TYR A 73 -8.90 16.82 -4.89
N ILE A 74 -8.11 16.15 -4.03
CA ILE A 74 -8.45 14.80 -3.53
C ILE A 74 -9.54 14.82 -2.45
N ALA A 75 -9.63 15.89 -1.64
CA ALA A 75 -10.53 15.97 -0.50
C ALA A 75 -11.99 15.58 -0.78
N PRO A 76 -12.62 16.02 -1.91
CA PRO A 76 -13.99 15.62 -2.25
C PRO A 76 -14.18 14.12 -2.49
N TYR A 77 -13.12 13.39 -2.79
CA TYR A 77 -13.17 11.96 -3.08
C TYR A 77 -12.99 11.10 -1.83
N LEU A 78 -12.33 11.59 -0.76
CA LEU A 78 -12.01 10.82 0.43
C LEU A 78 -13.24 10.18 1.08
N GLY A 79 -14.37 10.89 1.14
CA GLY A 79 -15.64 10.35 1.64
C GLY A 79 -16.34 9.34 0.69
N ARG A 80 -15.75 9.06 -0.48
CA ARG A 80 -16.29 8.18 -1.52
C ARG A 80 -15.40 6.97 -1.78
N LEU A 81 -14.30 6.84 -1.06
CA LEU A 81 -13.40 5.69 -1.15
C LEU A 81 -14.16 4.38 -0.98
N ARG A 82 -13.72 3.34 -1.67
CA ARG A 82 -14.27 1.99 -1.59
C ARG A 82 -13.14 0.97 -1.48
N ALA A 83 -13.35 -0.03 -0.65
CA ALA A 83 -12.47 -1.18 -0.61
C ALA A 83 -12.51 -1.93 -1.95
N LEU A 84 -11.34 -2.38 -2.39
CA LEU A 84 -11.22 -3.31 -3.50
C LEU A 84 -11.84 -4.67 -3.15
N PRO A 85 -12.29 -5.47 -4.14
CA PRO A 85 -12.89 -6.78 -3.89
C PRO A 85 -12.00 -7.65 -3.01
N GLY A 86 -12.57 -8.18 -1.91
CA GLY A 86 -11.88 -9.07 -0.98
C GLY A 86 -10.90 -8.40 -0.02
N ALA A 87 -10.68 -7.07 -0.08
CA ALA A 87 -9.70 -6.40 0.78
C ALA A 87 -10.02 -6.54 2.28
N ALA A 88 -11.26 -6.25 2.69
CA ALA A 88 -11.69 -6.40 4.08
C ALA A 88 -11.58 -7.85 4.59
N ASP A 89 -11.98 -8.80 3.74
CA ASP A 89 -11.94 -10.23 4.06
C ASP A 89 -10.49 -10.73 4.15
N LEU A 90 -9.59 -10.25 3.28
CA LEU A 90 -8.16 -10.57 3.32
C LEU A 90 -7.52 -10.12 4.63
N LEU A 91 -7.78 -8.89 5.07
CA LEU A 91 -7.28 -8.37 6.35
C LEU A 91 -7.82 -9.19 7.52
N THR A 92 -9.14 -9.44 7.52
CA THR A 92 -9.83 -10.20 8.57
C THR A 92 -9.31 -11.64 8.66
N GLU A 93 -9.16 -12.31 7.53
CA GLU A 93 -8.67 -13.68 7.47
C GLU A 93 -7.18 -13.77 7.88
N THR A 94 -6.35 -12.82 7.45
CA THR A 94 -4.95 -12.71 7.87
C THR A 94 -4.86 -12.61 9.40
N ARG A 95 -5.66 -11.73 10.01
CA ARG A 95 -5.73 -11.59 11.47
C ARG A 95 -6.26 -12.84 12.15
N ARG A 96 -7.34 -13.46 11.61
CA ARG A 96 -7.94 -14.68 12.15
C ARG A 96 -6.96 -15.86 12.18
N ARG A 97 -6.03 -15.91 11.23
CA ARG A 97 -4.96 -16.92 11.17
C ARG A 97 -3.79 -16.64 12.12
N GLY A 98 -3.87 -15.57 12.91
CA GLY A 98 -2.88 -15.25 13.95
C GLY A 98 -1.69 -14.43 13.44
N LEU A 99 -1.78 -13.89 12.23
CA LEU A 99 -0.79 -12.94 11.70
C LEU A 99 -1.15 -11.51 12.09
N GLN A 100 -0.15 -10.68 12.30
CA GLN A 100 -0.37 -9.25 12.46
C GLN A 100 -0.72 -8.61 11.10
N VAL A 101 -1.63 -7.65 11.12
CA VAL A 101 -1.99 -6.81 9.98
C VAL A 101 -1.47 -5.40 10.24
N VAL A 102 -0.58 -4.95 9.39
CA VAL A 102 0.04 -3.62 9.46
C VAL A 102 -0.25 -2.88 8.16
N LEU A 103 -0.72 -1.63 8.26
CA LEU A 103 -0.87 -0.75 7.10
C LEU A 103 0.31 0.19 7.00
N ALA A 104 0.85 0.38 5.79
CA ALA A 104 1.96 1.28 5.47
C ALA A 104 1.59 2.12 4.25
N THR A 105 1.05 3.31 4.46
CA THR A 105 0.51 4.18 3.41
C THR A 105 1.30 5.48 3.25
N SER A 106 1.38 5.98 2.00
CA SER A 106 1.88 7.32 1.69
C SER A 106 0.87 8.44 2.00
N ALA A 107 -0.33 8.10 2.47
CA ALA A 107 -1.36 9.05 2.87
C ALA A 107 -0.95 9.85 4.13
N LYS A 108 -1.60 10.98 4.33
CA LYS A 108 -1.43 11.84 5.50
C LYS A 108 -2.28 11.34 6.68
N ASP A 109 -1.87 11.71 7.90
CA ASP A 109 -2.57 11.30 9.13
C ASP A 109 -4.06 11.70 9.14
N GLU A 110 -4.40 12.84 8.56
CA GLU A 110 -5.78 13.35 8.51
C GLU A 110 -6.71 12.49 7.62
N GLU A 111 -6.15 11.69 6.72
CA GLU A 111 -6.89 10.83 5.78
C GLU A 111 -7.16 9.43 6.35
N LEU A 112 -6.37 9.01 7.37
CA LEU A 112 -6.37 7.63 7.88
C LEU A 112 -7.73 7.15 8.38
N ASP A 113 -8.48 7.97 9.09
CA ASP A 113 -9.79 7.56 9.61
C ASP A 113 -10.78 7.26 8.48
N LEU A 114 -10.81 8.09 7.44
CA LEU A 114 -11.67 7.87 6.27
C LEU A 114 -11.26 6.62 5.49
N MET A 115 -9.95 6.36 5.38
CA MET A 115 -9.43 5.16 4.73
C MET A 115 -9.80 3.89 5.51
N LEU A 116 -9.62 3.90 6.84
CA LEU A 116 -9.98 2.77 7.71
C LEU A 116 -11.49 2.50 7.71
N ASP A 117 -12.31 3.55 7.66
CA ASP A 117 -13.76 3.41 7.54
C ASP A 117 -14.16 2.82 6.18
N ALA A 118 -13.52 3.29 5.10
CA ALA A 118 -13.77 2.78 3.75
C ALA A 118 -13.35 1.31 3.59
N LEU A 119 -12.30 0.86 4.29
CA LEU A 119 -11.85 -0.54 4.31
C LEU A 119 -12.86 -1.47 4.99
N GLY A 120 -13.62 -1.00 5.98
CA GLY A 120 -14.62 -1.80 6.68
C GLY A 120 -14.07 -2.95 7.53
N ALA A 121 -12.75 -2.96 7.81
CA ALA A 121 -12.05 -4.00 8.56
C ALA A 121 -11.10 -3.41 9.63
N ARG A 122 -11.46 -2.25 10.19
CA ARG A 122 -10.64 -1.52 11.19
C ARG A 122 -10.16 -2.42 12.34
N GLU A 123 -11.01 -3.34 12.83
CA GLU A 123 -10.68 -4.26 13.94
C GLU A 123 -9.60 -5.30 13.59
N ALA A 124 -9.40 -5.58 12.32
CA ALA A 124 -8.35 -6.49 11.86
C ALA A 124 -6.97 -5.80 11.87
N VAL A 125 -6.93 -4.48 11.76
CA VAL A 125 -5.69 -3.69 11.67
C VAL A 125 -5.07 -3.51 13.05
N GLY A 126 -3.83 -3.96 13.20
CA GLY A 126 -3.07 -3.83 14.46
C GLY A 126 -2.23 -2.57 14.55
N THR A 127 -1.65 -2.15 13.44
CA THR A 127 -0.74 -0.99 13.37
C THR A 127 -0.94 -0.25 12.06
N VAL A 128 -0.86 1.08 12.10
CA VAL A 128 -0.87 1.95 10.92
C VAL A 128 0.37 2.83 10.94
N VAL A 129 1.04 2.92 9.80
CA VAL A 129 2.16 3.83 9.55
C VAL A 129 1.82 4.68 8.33
N SER A 130 1.83 5.99 8.52
CA SER A 130 1.56 7.00 7.50
C SER A 130 2.84 7.69 7.03
N SER A 131 2.74 8.50 6.00
CA SER A 131 3.87 9.28 5.47
C SER A 131 4.49 10.22 6.51
N GLY A 132 3.69 10.77 7.44
CA GLY A 132 4.17 11.66 8.50
C GLY A 132 5.09 10.99 9.53
N ALA A 133 5.18 9.67 9.53
CA ALA A 133 5.98 8.90 10.47
C ALA A 133 7.43 8.64 10.01
N VAL A 134 7.78 9.01 8.78
CA VAL A 134 9.08 8.67 8.14
C VAL A 134 9.71 9.88 7.47
N GLU A 135 11.03 9.85 7.33
CA GLU A 135 11.79 10.93 6.68
C GLU A 135 11.78 10.79 5.15
N GLN A 136 11.85 9.55 4.64
CA GLN A 136 11.86 9.28 3.22
C GLN A 136 10.69 8.39 2.83
N ALA A 137 10.00 8.78 1.76
CA ALA A 137 8.88 8.03 1.20
C ALA A 137 9.36 6.85 0.35
N LYS A 138 8.41 5.96 -0.05
CA LYS A 138 8.68 4.93 -1.06
C LYS A 138 9.31 5.58 -2.31
N PRO A 139 10.33 4.99 -2.89
CA PRO A 139 10.84 3.63 -2.71
C PRO A 139 11.91 3.45 -1.62
N ALA A 140 12.12 4.43 -0.71
CA ALA A 140 12.96 4.22 0.45
C ALA A 140 12.34 3.17 1.40
N PRO A 141 13.16 2.44 2.17
CA PRO A 141 12.66 1.38 3.05
C PRO A 141 12.03 1.89 4.35
N ASP A 142 12.06 3.18 4.60
CA ASP A 142 11.76 3.82 5.89
C ASP A 142 10.38 3.44 6.43
N ILE A 143 9.35 3.48 5.56
CA ILE A 143 7.98 3.15 5.97
C ILE A 143 7.82 1.67 6.33
N VAL A 144 8.56 0.79 5.64
CA VAL A 144 8.55 -0.65 5.94
C VAL A 144 9.30 -0.91 7.24
N HIS A 145 10.48 -0.30 7.44
CA HIS A 145 11.22 -0.40 8.70
C HIS A 145 10.41 0.11 9.89
N GLU A 146 9.71 1.24 9.73
CA GLU A 146 8.85 1.79 10.77
C GLU A 146 7.64 0.89 11.05
N ALA A 147 7.06 0.27 10.01
CA ALA A 147 5.99 -0.72 10.15
C ALA A 147 6.45 -1.95 10.95
N LEU A 148 7.60 -2.52 10.62
CA LEU A 148 8.19 -3.64 11.36
C LEU A 148 8.49 -3.26 12.81
N ARG A 149 9.10 -2.10 13.03
CA ARG A 149 9.45 -1.60 14.37
C ARG A 149 8.24 -1.37 15.26
N ARG A 150 7.20 -0.68 14.78
CA ARG A 150 5.99 -0.37 15.57
C ARG A 150 5.17 -1.61 15.88
N SER A 151 5.10 -2.54 14.94
CA SER A 151 4.34 -3.77 15.12
C SER A 151 5.11 -4.85 15.88
N GLY A 152 6.43 -4.74 16.03
CA GLY A 152 7.29 -5.78 16.61
C GLY A 152 7.39 -7.02 15.72
N LEU A 153 7.15 -6.87 14.40
CA LEU A 153 7.30 -7.96 13.44
C LEU A 153 8.77 -8.37 13.29
N ASP A 154 8.97 -9.69 13.27
CA ASP A 154 10.26 -10.25 12.88
C ASP A 154 10.43 -10.08 11.36
N HIS A 155 11.54 -9.46 10.98
CA HIS A 155 11.89 -9.22 9.58
C HIS A 155 11.88 -10.51 8.72
N SER A 156 12.32 -11.65 9.28
CA SER A 156 12.32 -12.94 8.58
C SER A 156 10.93 -13.58 8.48
N ARG A 157 9.93 -12.99 9.14
CA ARG A 157 8.54 -13.47 9.21
C ARG A 157 7.53 -12.39 8.80
N ALA A 158 7.96 -11.49 7.92
CA ALA A 158 7.15 -10.44 7.36
C ALA A 158 7.09 -10.55 5.84
N VAL A 159 5.97 -10.15 5.26
CA VAL A 159 5.78 -9.98 3.81
C VAL A 159 5.02 -8.68 3.57
N MET A 160 5.35 -7.97 2.50
CA MET A 160 4.59 -6.81 2.06
C MET A 160 3.61 -7.19 0.95
N VAL A 161 2.49 -6.48 0.87
CA VAL A 161 1.54 -6.52 -0.26
C VAL A 161 1.37 -5.10 -0.76
N GLY A 162 1.55 -4.88 -2.07
CA GLY A 162 1.42 -3.58 -2.69
C GLY A 162 1.09 -3.71 -4.18
N ASP A 163 0.69 -2.62 -4.84
CA ASP A 163 0.28 -2.61 -6.25
C ASP A 163 1.27 -1.89 -7.16
N THR A 164 2.29 -1.23 -6.61
CA THR A 164 3.25 -0.45 -7.37
C THR A 164 4.67 -1.02 -7.34
N VAL A 165 5.49 -0.63 -8.32
CA VAL A 165 6.93 -0.94 -8.32
C VAL A 165 7.64 -0.29 -7.13
N TRP A 166 7.09 0.80 -6.59
CA TRP A 166 7.64 1.52 -5.43
C TRP A 166 7.49 0.70 -4.14
N ASP A 167 6.38 -0.02 -3.98
CA ASP A 167 6.15 -0.95 -2.89
C ASP A 167 7.15 -2.09 -2.93
N VAL A 168 7.28 -2.71 -4.11
CA VAL A 168 8.21 -3.82 -4.32
C VAL A 168 9.65 -3.40 -4.02
N GLN A 169 10.06 -2.22 -4.49
CA GLN A 169 11.41 -1.69 -4.23
C GLN A 169 11.61 -1.33 -2.76
N SER A 170 10.61 -0.72 -2.10
CA SER A 170 10.68 -0.36 -0.68
C SER A 170 10.82 -1.61 0.19
N ALA A 171 10.00 -2.63 -0.05
CA ALA A 171 10.09 -3.93 0.63
C ALA A 171 11.42 -4.62 0.38
N GLY A 172 11.89 -4.66 -0.87
CA GLY A 172 13.17 -5.27 -1.25
C GLY A 172 14.37 -4.58 -0.59
N ARG A 173 14.36 -3.24 -0.50
CA ARG A 173 15.38 -2.47 0.22
C ARG A 173 15.31 -2.68 1.74
N ALA A 174 14.11 -2.89 2.27
CA ALA A 174 13.93 -3.29 3.67
C ALA A 174 14.25 -4.78 3.90
N GLY A 175 14.54 -5.55 2.85
CA GLY A 175 14.92 -6.97 2.90
C GLY A 175 13.77 -7.92 3.21
N ILE A 176 12.51 -7.52 3.00
CA ILE A 176 11.35 -8.41 3.09
C ILE A 176 10.75 -8.67 1.70
N PRO A 177 10.15 -9.86 1.45
CA PRO A 177 9.48 -10.15 0.19
C PRO A 177 8.25 -9.28 -0.01
N CYS A 178 7.91 -8.96 -1.27
CA CYS A 178 6.70 -8.24 -1.64
C CYS A 178 5.84 -9.06 -2.61
N ILE A 179 4.55 -9.13 -2.32
CA ILE A 179 3.51 -9.63 -3.22
C ILE A 179 2.95 -8.43 -3.99
N GLY A 180 2.89 -8.54 -5.32
CA GLY A 180 2.28 -7.53 -6.18
C GLY A 180 0.80 -7.77 -6.42
N LEU A 181 -0.01 -6.71 -6.51
CA LEU A 181 -1.41 -6.76 -6.96
C LEU A 181 -1.57 -5.96 -8.26
N LEU A 182 -2.33 -6.49 -9.22
CA LEU A 182 -2.56 -5.85 -10.52
C LEU A 182 -3.65 -4.77 -10.48
N CYS A 183 -4.45 -4.72 -9.42
CA CYS A 183 -5.58 -3.80 -9.29
C CYS A 183 -5.18 -2.32 -9.30
N GLY A 184 -3.93 -1.99 -8.98
CA GLY A 184 -3.38 -0.64 -9.11
C GLY A 184 -3.06 -0.22 -10.54
N GLY A 185 -3.13 -1.14 -11.52
CA GLY A 185 -2.92 -0.85 -12.94
C GLY A 185 -1.46 -0.97 -13.43
N ILE A 186 -0.55 -1.47 -12.60
CA ILE A 186 0.83 -1.84 -13.01
C ILE A 186 0.82 -3.29 -13.51
N SER A 187 1.54 -3.55 -14.59
CA SER A 187 1.58 -4.89 -15.21
C SER A 187 2.35 -5.91 -14.37
N GLU A 188 2.01 -7.18 -14.54
CA GLU A 188 2.72 -8.31 -13.91
C GLU A 188 4.21 -8.30 -14.25
N ALA A 189 4.55 -7.96 -15.50
CA ALA A 189 5.94 -7.87 -15.93
C ALA A 189 6.72 -6.80 -15.14
N GLU A 190 6.15 -5.59 -15.00
CA GLU A 190 6.78 -4.49 -14.25
C GLU A 190 6.95 -4.83 -12.77
N LEU A 191 5.93 -5.42 -12.14
CA LEU A 191 6.02 -5.83 -10.73
C LEU A 191 7.05 -6.95 -10.53
N SER A 192 7.10 -7.93 -11.44
CA SER A 192 8.07 -9.03 -11.41
C SER A 192 9.51 -8.54 -11.63
N GLU A 193 9.72 -7.64 -12.60
CA GLU A 193 11.03 -7.01 -12.85
C GLU A 193 11.50 -6.18 -11.66
N ALA A 194 10.57 -5.54 -10.91
CA ALA A 194 10.87 -4.83 -9.69
C ALA A 194 11.26 -5.76 -8.52
N GLY A 195 10.95 -7.06 -8.60
CA GLY A 195 11.31 -8.08 -7.62
C GLY A 195 10.15 -8.65 -6.80
N ALA A 196 8.88 -8.50 -7.26
CA ALA A 196 7.74 -9.13 -6.62
C ALA A 196 7.90 -10.66 -6.62
N VAL A 197 7.69 -11.31 -5.47
CA VAL A 197 7.87 -12.76 -5.30
C VAL A 197 6.65 -13.58 -5.75
N ALA A 198 5.52 -12.92 -5.90
CA ALA A 198 4.27 -13.44 -6.46
C ALA A 198 3.41 -12.25 -6.89
N VAL A 199 2.52 -12.46 -7.87
CA VAL A 199 1.59 -11.43 -8.35
C VAL A 199 0.19 -12.02 -8.42
N TYR A 200 -0.81 -11.27 -7.95
CA TYR A 200 -2.22 -11.64 -7.96
C TYR A 200 -3.06 -10.54 -8.62
N PRO A 201 -4.20 -10.87 -9.23
CA PRO A 201 -5.07 -9.87 -9.85
C PRO A 201 -5.55 -8.78 -8.86
N GLU A 202 -6.00 -9.19 -7.67
CA GLU A 202 -6.62 -8.33 -6.67
C GLU A 202 -6.64 -9.01 -5.29
N PRO A 203 -7.03 -8.32 -4.19
CA PRO A 203 -7.08 -8.90 -2.86
C PRO A 203 -7.92 -10.17 -2.75
N ALA A 204 -9.05 -10.27 -3.47
CA ALA A 204 -9.89 -11.47 -3.49
C ALA A 204 -9.12 -12.70 -4.00
N ALA A 205 -8.38 -12.55 -5.10
CA ALA A 205 -7.59 -13.64 -5.67
C ALA A 205 -6.42 -14.09 -4.75
N LEU A 206 -5.80 -13.14 -4.04
CA LEU A 206 -4.81 -13.46 -3.01
C LEU A 206 -5.44 -14.20 -1.83
N LEU A 207 -6.63 -13.78 -1.39
CA LEU A 207 -7.39 -14.42 -0.32
C LEU A 207 -7.74 -15.87 -0.67
N ASP A 208 -8.24 -16.12 -1.89
CA ASP A 208 -8.59 -17.46 -2.37
C ASP A 208 -7.39 -18.42 -2.35
N GLN A 209 -6.19 -17.89 -2.53
CA GLN A 209 -4.95 -18.66 -2.56
C GLN A 209 -4.06 -18.41 -1.32
N LEU A 210 -4.62 -17.87 -0.23
CA LEU A 210 -3.86 -17.40 0.93
C LEU A 210 -2.93 -18.45 1.52
N ALA A 211 -3.38 -19.69 1.61
CA ALA A 211 -2.59 -20.79 2.17
C ALA A 211 -1.37 -21.17 1.31
N ASP A 212 -1.47 -21.04 -0.01
CA ASP A 212 -0.43 -21.38 -0.96
C ASP A 212 0.47 -20.18 -1.31
N SER A 213 0.08 -18.98 -0.87
CA SER A 213 0.78 -17.73 -1.08
C SER A 213 2.02 -17.58 -0.17
N PRO A 214 2.88 -16.59 -0.41
CA PRO A 214 3.94 -16.23 0.53
C PRO A 214 3.43 -15.91 1.95
N ILE A 215 2.19 -15.43 2.11
CA ILE A 215 1.55 -15.23 3.44
C ILE A 215 1.33 -16.58 4.11
N GLY A 216 0.92 -17.61 3.37
CA GLY A 216 0.70 -18.94 3.90
C GLY A 216 1.94 -19.55 4.59
N ARG A 217 3.14 -19.20 4.10
CA ARG A 217 4.41 -19.67 4.69
C ARG A 217 4.71 -19.06 6.06
N LEU A 218 4.04 -17.98 6.43
CA LEU A 218 4.17 -17.32 7.74
C LEU A 218 3.26 -17.95 8.78
N LEU A 219 2.28 -18.75 8.36
CA LEU A 219 1.30 -19.35 9.28
C LEU A 219 1.98 -20.35 10.22
N PRO A 220 1.53 -20.44 11.47
CA PRO A 220 2.00 -21.47 12.40
C PRO A 220 1.74 -22.87 11.84
N GLU A 221 2.69 -23.78 12.04
CA GLU A 221 2.51 -25.19 11.67
C GLU A 221 1.25 -25.76 12.34
N GLY A 222 0.29 -26.23 11.55
CA GLY A 222 -0.99 -26.78 12.02
C GLY A 222 -2.24 -25.91 11.77
N ALA A 223 -2.11 -24.65 11.30
CA ALA A 223 -3.26 -23.79 11.00
C ALA A 223 -3.95 -24.11 9.66
N GLY A 224 -3.42 -25.05 8.87
CA GLY A 224 -3.88 -25.35 7.51
C GLY A 224 -4.96 -26.44 7.38
N GLN A 225 -5.51 -27.01 8.45
CA GLN A 225 -6.46 -28.15 8.39
C GLN A 225 -7.79 -27.92 9.10
N ALA A 226 -8.32 -26.71 9.13
CA ALA A 226 -9.74 -26.51 9.45
C ALA A 226 -10.51 -26.23 8.14
N ARG A 227 -11.04 -27.30 7.55
CA ARG A 227 -12.05 -27.24 6.48
C ARG A 227 -13.41 -26.90 7.08
#